data_4fc5cfbefd97b3185868d021ef6d24e7
#
_entry.id   4fc5cfbefd97b3185868d021ef6d24e7
#
_cell.length_a   1.000
_cell.length_b   1.000
_cell.length_c   1.000
_cell.angle_alpha   90.00
_cell.angle_beta   90.00
_cell.angle_gamma   90.00
#
_symmetry.space_group_name_H-M   'P 1'
#
loop_
_entity.id
_entity.type
_entity.pdbx_description
1 polymer ?
#
loop_
_entity_poly.entity_id
_entity_poly.type
_entity_poly.pdbx_seq_one_letter_code
_entity_poly.pdbx_strand_id
1 'polypeptide(L)'
;MRPLRKEDLQTADNIMRVAFGTFIGVPGPSSFGEGMDHVKTRWLTDPNAAFGAERDGELVGSNFATKWGSFGFFGPLTVRPDLWDRGIAKLLLEPTMELFDKWGVSRVGLFTFAQSPKHIGLYQKFGFWPRFLTFLMSKTVQGRDTSERWSKFSDVPDVEMGRCLKMCRSLTNSVYEGLDLEREIMAVRKQGLGDTVLLWEGETVVGLAVCHCGAGTEAGRDTCYVKFGAVQSGTSAENFFDRLLSACEELATMKGMTDVLAGVNSACHNAYRRMIARGFRADVQGVLMLRPNEPAFDRPDRYVLCDLR
;
A
#
# COMPACT_ATOMS: atom_id res chain seq x y z
N MET A 1 -19.16 16.10 -7.57
CA MET A 1 -17.87 15.36 -7.66
C MET A 1 -16.99 16.00 -8.70
N ARG A 2 -15.68 16.10 -8.46
CA ARG A 2 -14.68 16.64 -9.40
C ARG A 2 -13.31 16.00 -9.16
N PRO A 3 -12.37 16.12 -10.11
CA PRO A 3 -10.97 15.79 -9.82
C PRO A 3 -10.44 16.62 -8.63
N LEU A 4 -9.60 15.99 -7.80
CA LEU A 4 -8.95 16.66 -6.68
C LEU A 4 -7.82 17.55 -7.23
N ARG A 5 -7.79 18.82 -6.82
CA ARG A 5 -6.81 19.81 -7.27
C ARG A 5 -5.64 19.90 -6.30
N LYS A 6 -4.55 20.50 -6.74
CA LYS A 6 -3.34 20.70 -5.90
C LYS A 6 -3.65 21.56 -4.66
N GLU A 7 -4.46 22.58 -4.81
CA GLU A 7 -4.90 23.46 -3.71
C GLU A 7 -5.78 22.77 -2.67
N ASP A 8 -6.39 21.62 -3.01
CA ASP A 8 -7.23 20.85 -2.10
C ASP A 8 -6.43 19.94 -1.14
N LEU A 9 -5.14 19.68 -1.43
CA LEU A 9 -4.39 18.62 -0.76
C LEU A 9 -4.30 18.79 0.75
N GLN A 10 -4.06 20.00 1.24
CA GLN A 10 -4.00 20.27 2.67
C GLN A 10 -5.35 20.02 3.35
N THR A 11 -6.44 20.45 2.71
CA THR A 11 -7.80 20.23 3.22
C THR A 11 -8.15 18.74 3.20
N ALA A 12 -7.81 18.02 2.13
CA ALA A 12 -8.01 16.58 2.02
C ALA A 12 -7.23 15.79 3.08
N ASP A 13 -5.98 16.17 3.37
CA ASP A 13 -5.18 15.56 4.44
C ASP A 13 -5.79 15.81 5.81
N ASN A 14 -6.23 17.03 6.10
CA ASN A 14 -6.92 17.35 7.36
C ASN A 14 -8.21 16.53 7.51
N ILE A 15 -9.03 16.43 6.45
CA ILE A 15 -10.25 15.61 6.46
C ILE A 15 -9.90 14.14 6.73
N MET A 16 -8.86 13.61 6.09
CA MET A 16 -8.42 12.23 6.28
C MET A 16 -8.04 11.98 7.74
N ARG A 17 -7.19 12.83 8.32
CA ARG A 17 -6.76 12.72 9.73
C ARG A 17 -7.94 12.74 10.67
N VAL A 18 -8.79 13.76 10.55
CA VAL A 18 -9.97 13.92 11.43
C VAL A 18 -10.95 12.76 11.25
N ALA A 19 -11.19 12.30 10.02
CA ALA A 19 -12.10 11.18 9.77
C ALA A 19 -11.61 9.86 10.38
N PHE A 20 -10.34 9.48 10.13
CA PHE A 20 -9.78 8.27 10.72
C PHE A 20 -9.62 8.40 12.24
N GLY A 21 -9.08 9.51 12.72
CA GLY A 21 -8.90 9.74 14.16
C GLY A 21 -10.22 9.69 14.94
N THR A 22 -11.29 10.27 14.39
CA THR A 22 -12.65 10.19 14.97
C THR A 22 -13.17 8.77 14.95
N PHE A 23 -13.00 8.05 13.82
CA PHE A 23 -13.50 6.68 13.68
C PHE A 23 -12.84 5.71 14.66
N ILE A 24 -11.54 5.82 14.87
CA ILE A 24 -10.80 4.92 15.80
C ILE A 24 -10.76 5.45 17.23
N GLY A 25 -11.31 6.64 17.50
CA GLY A 25 -11.43 7.20 18.84
C GLY A 25 -10.15 7.81 19.40
N VAL A 26 -9.28 8.38 18.56
CA VAL A 26 -8.08 9.10 19.02
C VAL A 26 -8.50 10.37 19.75
N PRO A 27 -7.96 10.67 20.96
CA PRO A 27 -8.32 11.86 21.75
C PRO A 27 -8.15 13.19 21.02
N GLY A 28 -7.19 13.28 20.09
CA GLY A 28 -7.00 14.43 19.20
C GLY A 28 -7.11 13.98 17.75
N PRO A 29 -8.31 13.87 17.14
CA PRO A 29 -8.48 13.26 15.83
C PRO A 29 -7.58 13.82 14.73
N SER A 30 -7.25 15.11 14.75
CA SER A 30 -6.35 15.74 13.79
C SER A 30 -4.89 15.28 13.90
N SER A 31 -4.49 14.67 15.01
CA SER A 31 -3.13 14.10 15.18
C SER A 31 -2.98 12.69 14.61
N PHE A 32 -4.06 12.08 14.11
CA PHE A 32 -3.99 10.77 13.48
C PHE A 32 -2.95 10.76 12.35
N GLY A 33 -2.07 9.76 12.38
CA GLY A 33 -1.04 9.59 11.36
C GLY A 33 -0.05 10.76 11.29
N GLU A 34 0.30 11.38 12.43
CA GLU A 34 1.27 12.47 12.46
C GLU A 34 2.59 12.04 11.79
N GLY A 35 3.08 12.87 10.86
CA GLY A 35 4.24 12.56 10.03
C GLY A 35 3.94 11.73 8.78
N MET A 36 2.76 11.09 8.65
CA MET A 36 2.34 10.42 7.42
C MET A 36 1.78 11.40 6.40
N ASP A 37 1.91 11.08 5.11
CA ASP A 37 1.30 11.83 4.00
C ASP A 37 0.82 10.87 2.90
N HIS A 38 -0.42 10.40 3.02
CA HIS A 38 -1.06 9.56 2.00
C HIS A 38 -1.64 10.39 0.85
N VAL A 39 -2.14 11.58 1.15
CA VAL A 39 -2.88 12.40 0.20
C VAL A 39 -1.97 12.95 -0.88
N LYS A 40 -0.90 13.63 -0.48
CA LYS A 40 0.04 14.26 -1.41
C LYS A 40 0.84 13.21 -2.20
N THR A 41 1.31 12.15 -1.54
CA THR A 41 2.09 11.09 -2.19
C THR A 41 1.30 10.39 -3.29
N ARG A 42 0.03 10.07 -3.05
CA ARG A 42 -0.86 9.44 -4.03
C ARG A 42 -1.27 10.39 -5.14
N TRP A 43 -1.59 11.62 -4.79
CA TRP A 43 -1.91 12.65 -5.79
C TRP A 43 -0.74 12.90 -6.74
N LEU A 44 0.49 13.04 -6.22
CA LEU A 44 1.68 13.23 -7.05
C LEU A 44 2.01 12.01 -7.93
N THR A 45 1.61 10.81 -7.51
CA THR A 45 1.78 9.59 -8.31
C THR A 45 0.80 9.57 -9.49
N ASP A 46 -0.47 9.95 -9.28
CA ASP A 46 -1.48 10.04 -10.35
C ASP A 46 -2.57 11.06 -10.02
N PRO A 47 -2.41 12.34 -10.39
CA PRO A 47 -3.43 13.37 -10.13
C PRO A 47 -4.79 13.07 -10.76
N ASN A 48 -4.80 12.31 -11.88
CA ASN A 48 -6.05 11.97 -12.59
C ASN A 48 -6.85 10.85 -11.91
N ALA A 49 -6.26 10.20 -10.91
CA ALA A 49 -6.87 9.12 -10.15
C ALA A 49 -7.37 9.57 -8.75
N ALA A 50 -7.41 10.88 -8.51
CA ALA A 50 -7.84 11.48 -7.25
C ALA A 50 -9.15 12.25 -7.43
N PHE A 51 -10.14 11.96 -6.57
CA PHE A 51 -11.48 12.54 -6.61
C PHE A 51 -11.78 13.33 -5.34
N GLY A 52 -12.45 14.47 -5.50
CA GLY A 52 -12.93 15.31 -4.42
C GLY A 52 -14.46 15.44 -4.42
N ALA A 53 -15.07 15.33 -3.27
CA ALA A 53 -16.45 15.71 -3.02
C ALA A 53 -16.49 17.16 -2.54
N GLU A 54 -17.28 17.98 -3.22
CA GLU A 54 -17.49 19.39 -2.85
C GLU A 54 -18.95 19.64 -2.50
N ARG A 55 -19.17 20.44 -1.48
CA ARG A 55 -20.49 20.92 -1.07
C ARG A 55 -20.38 22.40 -0.70
N ASP A 56 -21.26 23.22 -1.27
CA ASP A 56 -21.31 24.66 -1.02
C ASP A 56 -19.95 25.38 -1.23
N GLY A 57 -19.16 24.90 -2.22
CA GLY A 57 -17.83 25.42 -2.53
C GLY A 57 -16.68 24.87 -1.68
N GLU A 58 -16.98 24.06 -0.66
CA GLU A 58 -15.98 23.46 0.24
C GLU A 58 -15.72 21.99 -0.08
N LEU A 59 -14.45 21.56 -0.02
CA LEU A 59 -14.08 20.15 -0.07
C LEU A 59 -14.58 19.44 1.20
N VAL A 60 -15.32 18.36 1.04
CA VAL A 60 -15.90 17.59 2.15
C VAL A 60 -15.49 16.12 2.19
N GLY A 61 -14.73 15.67 1.21
CA GLY A 61 -14.20 14.30 1.16
C GLY A 61 -13.33 14.06 -0.05
N SER A 62 -12.57 12.98 -0.01
CA SER A 62 -11.68 12.57 -1.11
C SER A 62 -11.52 11.06 -1.20
N ASN A 63 -11.11 10.58 -2.37
CA ASN A 63 -10.73 9.20 -2.62
C ASN A 63 -9.62 9.14 -3.68
N PHE A 64 -8.74 8.14 -3.58
CA PHE A 64 -7.58 7.96 -4.47
C PHE A 64 -7.59 6.56 -5.04
N ALA A 65 -7.60 6.42 -6.35
CA ALA A 65 -7.43 5.13 -7.02
C ALA A 65 -5.96 4.91 -7.39
N THR A 66 -5.53 3.65 -7.32
CA THR A 66 -4.17 3.25 -7.72
C THR A 66 -4.26 2.07 -8.67
N LYS A 67 -3.44 2.09 -9.74
CA LYS A 67 -3.34 1.01 -10.72
C LYS A 67 -1.96 0.35 -10.63
N TRP A 68 -1.93 -0.94 -10.37
CA TRP A 68 -0.76 -1.81 -10.46
C TRP A 68 -0.96 -2.85 -11.58
N GLY A 69 -0.83 -2.40 -12.84
CA GLY A 69 -1.06 -3.24 -14.01
C GLY A 69 -2.50 -3.74 -14.11
N SER A 70 -2.71 -5.05 -13.96
CA SER A 70 -4.03 -5.70 -13.98
C SER A 70 -4.80 -5.60 -12.66
N PHE A 71 -4.16 -5.14 -11.59
CA PHE A 71 -4.74 -4.97 -10.27
C PHE A 71 -4.95 -3.49 -9.95
N GLY A 72 -6.11 -3.15 -9.36
CA GLY A 72 -6.39 -1.82 -8.85
C GLY A 72 -6.75 -1.84 -7.37
N PHE A 73 -6.55 -0.72 -6.68
CA PHE A 73 -7.07 -0.52 -5.32
C PHE A 73 -7.35 0.97 -5.09
N PHE A 74 -8.07 1.29 -4.03
CA PHE A 74 -8.36 2.68 -3.70
C PHE A 74 -8.28 2.91 -2.19
N GLY A 75 -8.04 4.16 -1.86
CA GLY A 75 -7.93 4.70 -0.51
C GLY A 75 -6.88 5.80 -0.44
N PRO A 76 -6.85 6.55 0.64
CA PRO A 76 -7.89 6.63 1.66
C PRO A 76 -9.18 7.24 1.11
N LEU A 77 -10.32 6.56 1.34
CA LEU A 77 -11.65 7.11 1.11
C LEU A 77 -12.11 7.79 2.40
N THR A 78 -12.25 9.10 2.37
CA THR A 78 -12.57 9.88 3.56
C THR A 78 -13.67 10.92 3.31
N VAL A 79 -14.48 11.14 4.32
CA VAL A 79 -15.54 12.16 4.36
C VAL A 79 -15.48 12.85 5.70
N ARG A 80 -15.67 14.17 5.70
CA ARG A 80 -15.75 15.00 6.91
C ARG A 80 -16.77 14.42 7.91
N PRO A 81 -16.42 14.20 9.19
CA PRO A 81 -17.26 13.46 10.15
C PRO A 81 -18.69 14.01 10.34
N ASP A 82 -18.86 15.34 10.34
CA ASP A 82 -20.17 15.99 10.46
C ASP A 82 -21.12 15.74 9.28
N LEU A 83 -20.57 15.16 8.19
CA LEU A 83 -21.31 14.81 6.97
C LEU A 83 -21.42 13.29 6.73
N TRP A 84 -21.05 12.49 7.70
CA TRP A 84 -21.26 11.04 7.60
C TRP A 84 -22.74 10.69 7.46
N ASP A 85 -23.02 9.54 6.88
CA ASP A 85 -24.37 9.01 6.63
C ASP A 85 -25.22 9.81 5.61
N ARG A 86 -24.60 10.74 4.87
CA ARG A 86 -25.25 11.53 3.82
C ARG A 86 -24.97 11.03 2.40
N GLY A 87 -24.42 9.84 2.25
CA GLY A 87 -24.16 9.22 0.94
C GLY A 87 -22.93 9.72 0.19
N ILE A 88 -22.13 10.64 0.75
CA ILE A 88 -20.97 11.25 0.08
C ILE A 88 -19.91 10.21 -0.30
N ALA A 89 -19.64 9.23 0.58
CA ALA A 89 -18.70 8.15 0.27
C ALA A 89 -19.13 7.31 -0.95
N LYS A 90 -20.46 7.09 -1.11
CA LYS A 90 -21.00 6.42 -2.31
C LYS A 90 -20.72 7.24 -3.56
N LEU A 91 -20.95 8.55 -3.53
CA LEU A 91 -20.68 9.44 -4.65
C LEU A 91 -19.18 9.48 -5.03
N LEU A 92 -18.26 9.37 -4.05
CA LEU A 92 -16.81 9.25 -4.31
C LEU A 92 -16.43 7.91 -4.94
N LEU A 93 -17.13 6.83 -4.61
CA LEU A 93 -16.88 5.51 -5.17
C LEU A 93 -17.33 5.37 -6.63
N GLU A 94 -18.41 6.03 -7.03
CA GLU A 94 -18.96 5.96 -8.39
C GLU A 94 -17.89 6.28 -9.46
N PRO A 95 -17.26 7.48 -9.49
CA PRO A 95 -16.21 7.79 -10.48
C PRO A 95 -14.94 6.94 -10.29
N THR A 96 -14.69 6.45 -9.07
CA THR A 96 -13.57 5.54 -8.81
C THR A 96 -13.79 4.19 -9.51
N MET A 97 -15.00 3.64 -9.46
CA MET A 97 -15.33 2.38 -10.17
C MET A 97 -15.30 2.56 -11.68
N GLU A 98 -15.85 3.66 -12.19
CA GLU A 98 -15.78 4.01 -13.63
C GLU A 98 -14.33 4.08 -14.12
N LEU A 99 -13.43 4.62 -13.29
CA LEU A 99 -12.00 4.70 -13.61
C LEU A 99 -11.37 3.30 -13.68
N PHE A 100 -11.70 2.40 -12.74
CA PHE A 100 -11.21 1.01 -12.81
C PHE A 100 -11.74 0.26 -14.01
N ASP A 101 -13.00 0.44 -14.38
CA ASP A 101 -13.59 -0.14 -15.58
C ASP A 101 -12.89 0.39 -16.85
N LYS A 102 -12.61 1.71 -16.91
CA LYS A 102 -11.82 2.34 -17.99
C LYS A 102 -10.39 1.82 -18.06
N TRP A 103 -9.78 1.53 -16.92
CA TRP A 103 -8.41 0.98 -16.86
C TRP A 103 -8.35 -0.50 -17.27
N GLY A 104 -9.47 -1.19 -17.34
CA GLY A 104 -9.54 -2.60 -17.67
C GLY A 104 -8.83 -3.50 -16.67
N VAL A 105 -8.80 -3.13 -15.39
CA VAL A 105 -8.19 -3.96 -14.36
C VAL A 105 -9.01 -5.22 -14.12
N SER A 106 -8.35 -6.35 -13.97
CA SER A 106 -9.01 -7.65 -13.77
C SER A 106 -9.50 -7.84 -12.34
N ARG A 107 -8.91 -7.13 -11.38
CA ARG A 107 -9.23 -7.22 -9.96
C ARG A 107 -9.10 -5.85 -9.30
N VAL A 108 -10.02 -5.54 -8.40
CA VAL A 108 -9.93 -4.34 -7.54
C VAL A 108 -9.99 -4.78 -6.09
N GLY A 109 -9.08 -4.24 -5.27
CA GLY A 109 -9.00 -4.50 -3.84
C GLY A 109 -9.17 -3.25 -3.00
N LEU A 110 -9.43 -3.46 -1.74
CA LEU A 110 -9.39 -2.43 -0.69
C LEU A 110 -9.09 -3.08 0.66
N PHE A 111 -8.55 -2.28 1.57
CA PHE A 111 -8.45 -2.61 2.98
C PHE A 111 -9.48 -1.80 3.77
N THR A 112 -10.18 -2.44 4.72
CA THR A 112 -11.09 -1.73 5.60
C THR A 112 -11.13 -2.34 7.01
N PHE A 113 -11.70 -1.62 7.95
CA PHE A 113 -11.82 -2.05 9.34
C PHE A 113 -12.79 -3.25 9.47
N ALA A 114 -12.28 -4.39 9.90
CA ALA A 114 -13.04 -5.64 10.02
C ALA A 114 -14.23 -5.53 11.00
N GLN A 115 -14.13 -4.64 12.01
CA GLN A 115 -15.17 -4.40 13.00
C GLN A 115 -16.24 -3.38 12.55
N SER A 116 -16.18 -2.89 11.30
CA SER A 116 -17.13 -1.89 10.80
C SER A 116 -18.14 -2.47 9.80
N PRO A 117 -19.31 -2.95 10.24
CA PRO A 117 -20.36 -3.42 9.33
C PRO A 117 -20.80 -2.35 8.32
N LYS A 118 -20.73 -1.07 8.73
CA LYS A 118 -21.07 0.06 7.89
C LYS A 118 -20.14 0.19 6.67
N HIS A 119 -18.82 0.09 6.88
CA HIS A 119 -17.85 0.15 5.78
C HIS A 119 -17.97 -1.09 4.88
N ILE A 120 -18.04 -2.28 5.47
CA ILE A 120 -18.24 -3.53 4.72
C ILE A 120 -19.51 -3.45 3.85
N GLY A 121 -20.64 -3.03 4.44
CA GLY A 121 -21.92 -2.89 3.73
C GLY A 121 -21.90 -1.82 2.63
N LEU A 122 -21.11 -0.75 2.80
CA LEU A 122 -20.90 0.24 1.75
C LEU A 122 -20.21 -0.39 0.52
N TYR A 123 -19.09 -1.08 0.73
CA TYR A 123 -18.30 -1.67 -0.35
C TYR A 123 -19.01 -2.85 -1.03
N GLN A 124 -19.83 -3.61 -0.29
CA GLN A 124 -20.68 -4.68 -0.86
C GLN A 124 -21.67 -4.14 -1.92
N LYS A 125 -22.17 -2.90 -1.77
CA LYS A 125 -23.03 -2.25 -2.78
C LYS A 125 -22.32 -1.99 -4.12
N PHE A 126 -20.97 -2.02 -4.12
CA PHE A 126 -20.13 -1.87 -5.30
C PHE A 126 -19.53 -3.21 -5.77
N GLY A 127 -20.01 -4.33 -5.23
CA GLY A 127 -19.61 -5.68 -5.62
C GLY A 127 -18.32 -6.17 -4.97
N PHE A 128 -17.83 -5.53 -3.90
CA PHE A 128 -16.70 -6.01 -3.12
C PHE A 128 -17.17 -7.01 -2.07
N TRP A 129 -16.37 -8.05 -1.89
CA TRP A 129 -16.66 -9.09 -0.90
C TRP A 129 -15.50 -9.26 0.06
N PRO A 130 -15.77 -9.39 1.38
CA PRO A 130 -14.74 -9.63 2.38
C PRO A 130 -14.07 -10.98 2.13
N ARG A 131 -12.73 -10.98 2.25
CA ARG A 131 -11.88 -12.15 2.09
C ARG A 131 -11.27 -12.53 3.42
N PHE A 132 -9.98 -12.35 3.56
CA PHE A 132 -9.21 -12.71 4.74
C PHE A 132 -8.77 -11.47 5.52
N LEU A 133 -8.44 -11.66 6.79
CA LEU A 133 -7.84 -10.60 7.59
C LEU A 133 -6.47 -10.23 7.03
N THR A 134 -6.20 -8.95 7.01
CA THR A 134 -4.88 -8.40 6.73
C THR A 134 -4.36 -7.75 8.01
N PHE A 135 -3.13 -8.08 8.37
CA PHE A 135 -2.45 -7.55 9.54
C PHE A 135 -1.39 -6.55 9.11
N LEU A 136 -1.41 -5.35 9.68
CA LEU A 136 -0.28 -4.45 9.69
C LEU A 136 0.61 -4.88 10.84
N MET A 137 1.84 -5.23 10.53
CA MET A 137 2.78 -5.80 11.52
C MET A 137 4.06 -4.96 11.53
N SER A 138 4.51 -4.62 12.71
CA SER A 138 5.76 -3.91 12.92
C SER A 138 6.83 -4.76 13.60
N LYS A 139 8.07 -4.34 13.41
CA LYS A 139 9.23 -4.89 14.08
C LYS A 139 10.28 -3.79 14.26
N THR A 140 10.79 -3.63 15.47
CA THR A 140 11.94 -2.76 15.74
C THR A 140 13.21 -3.36 15.15
N VAL A 141 13.93 -2.56 14.37
CA VAL A 141 15.18 -3.00 13.72
C VAL A 141 16.33 -3.11 14.73
N GLN A 142 17.16 -4.12 14.56
CA GLN A 142 18.26 -4.43 15.47
C GLN A 142 19.65 -4.19 14.86
N GLY A 143 19.74 -3.39 13.79
CA GLY A 143 21.01 -2.98 13.19
C GLY A 143 21.96 -4.15 12.88
N ARG A 144 21.49 -5.17 12.20
CA ARG A 144 22.33 -6.29 11.74
C ARG A 144 22.76 -6.06 10.31
N ASP A 145 24.08 -6.06 10.10
CA ASP A 145 24.64 -6.20 8.75
C ASP A 145 24.37 -7.63 8.30
N THR A 146 23.65 -7.79 7.19
CA THR A 146 23.41 -9.09 6.59
C THR A 146 24.29 -9.23 5.36
N SER A 147 24.89 -10.40 5.16
CA SER A 147 25.68 -10.71 3.95
C SER A 147 24.81 -10.93 2.70
N GLU A 148 23.57 -10.41 2.74
CA GLU A 148 22.59 -10.64 1.68
C GLU A 148 22.91 -9.84 0.42
N ARG A 149 22.75 -10.47 -0.73
CA ARG A 149 22.94 -9.80 -2.03
C ARG A 149 21.67 -9.06 -2.44
N TRP A 150 21.58 -7.81 -2.05
CA TRP A 150 20.51 -6.90 -2.44
C TRP A 150 21.07 -5.53 -2.86
N SER A 151 20.25 -4.73 -3.52
CA SER A 151 20.59 -3.34 -3.85
C SER A 151 19.35 -2.45 -3.78
N LYS A 152 19.57 -1.15 -3.76
CA LYS A 152 18.50 -0.15 -3.91
C LYS A 152 18.24 0.09 -5.38
N PHE A 153 16.98 0.32 -5.75
CA PHE A 153 16.64 0.76 -7.10
C PHE A 153 17.25 2.13 -7.43
N SER A 154 17.46 2.98 -6.42
CA SER A 154 18.15 4.27 -6.60
C SER A 154 19.59 4.14 -7.05
N ASP A 155 20.27 3.02 -6.78
CA ASP A 155 21.64 2.75 -7.17
C ASP A 155 21.75 2.22 -8.63
N VAL A 156 20.62 1.89 -9.27
CA VAL A 156 20.60 1.41 -10.66
C VAL A 156 20.91 2.57 -11.62
N PRO A 157 21.94 2.43 -12.47
CA PRO A 157 22.25 3.44 -13.48
C PRO A 157 21.08 3.71 -14.43
N ASP A 158 20.90 4.94 -14.87
CA ASP A 158 19.77 5.31 -15.74
C ASP A 158 19.71 4.47 -17.03
N VAL A 159 20.87 4.10 -17.58
CA VAL A 159 20.96 3.25 -18.78
C VAL A 159 20.46 1.80 -18.56
N GLU A 160 20.49 1.33 -17.33
CA GLU A 160 20.03 -0.03 -16.94
C GLU A 160 18.63 -0.04 -16.35
N MET A 161 18.09 1.12 -16.05
CA MET A 161 16.79 1.26 -15.37
C MET A 161 15.66 0.51 -16.10
N GLY A 162 15.58 0.64 -17.42
CA GLY A 162 14.56 -0.05 -18.22
C GLY A 162 14.67 -1.57 -18.16
N ARG A 163 15.91 -2.12 -18.09
CA ARG A 163 16.15 -3.56 -17.90
C ARG A 163 15.70 -3.99 -16.51
N CYS A 164 16.07 -3.23 -15.50
CA CYS A 164 15.70 -3.51 -14.11
C CYS A 164 14.17 -3.50 -13.91
N LEU A 165 13.46 -2.50 -14.44
CA LEU A 165 12.00 -2.43 -14.39
C LEU A 165 11.33 -3.62 -15.10
N LYS A 166 11.87 -4.08 -16.22
CA LYS A 166 11.38 -5.31 -16.87
C LYS A 166 11.53 -6.55 -15.99
N MET A 167 12.63 -6.68 -15.25
CA MET A 167 12.84 -7.78 -14.31
C MET A 167 11.85 -7.67 -13.13
N CYS A 168 11.65 -6.48 -12.58
CA CYS A 168 10.64 -6.24 -11.54
C CYS A 168 9.24 -6.63 -12.02
N ARG A 169 8.86 -6.23 -13.24
CA ARG A 169 7.58 -6.60 -13.85
C ARG A 169 7.45 -8.12 -14.06
N SER A 170 8.51 -8.79 -14.51
CA SER A 170 8.51 -10.24 -14.65
C SER A 170 8.26 -10.93 -13.32
N LEU A 171 8.91 -10.47 -12.25
CA LEU A 171 8.70 -10.98 -10.90
C LEU A 171 7.25 -10.78 -10.45
N THR A 172 6.71 -9.57 -10.51
CA THR A 172 5.35 -9.27 -10.05
C THR A 172 4.30 -10.00 -10.87
N ASN A 173 4.50 -10.13 -12.19
CA ASN A 173 3.64 -10.93 -13.06
C ASN A 173 3.66 -12.42 -12.70
N SER A 174 4.76 -12.96 -12.17
CA SER A 174 4.82 -14.35 -11.67
C SER A 174 4.02 -14.54 -10.37
N VAL A 175 3.83 -13.48 -9.61
CA VAL A 175 3.03 -13.47 -8.36
C VAL A 175 1.54 -13.39 -8.69
N TYR A 176 1.16 -12.50 -9.59
CA TYR A 176 -0.19 -12.34 -10.10
C TYR A 176 -0.15 -11.83 -11.54
N GLU A 177 -0.89 -12.47 -12.44
CA GLU A 177 -0.87 -12.18 -13.87
C GLU A 177 -1.19 -10.71 -14.17
N GLY A 178 -0.29 -10.03 -14.88
CA GLY A 178 -0.39 -8.63 -15.23
C GLY A 178 -0.12 -7.63 -14.09
N LEU A 179 0.30 -8.10 -12.89
CA LEU A 179 0.69 -7.20 -11.80
C LEU A 179 1.97 -6.44 -12.18
N ASP A 180 1.92 -5.11 -12.10
CA ASP A 180 3.02 -4.23 -12.49
C ASP A 180 3.15 -3.06 -11.51
N LEU A 181 4.27 -2.97 -10.83
CA LEU A 181 4.59 -1.96 -9.83
C LEU A 181 5.49 -0.83 -10.38
N GLU A 182 5.75 -0.78 -11.69
CA GLU A 182 6.67 0.20 -12.28
C GLU A 182 6.32 1.64 -11.87
N ARG A 183 5.04 2.01 -11.93
CA ARG A 183 4.58 3.36 -11.53
C ARG A 183 4.90 3.66 -10.07
N GLU A 184 4.74 2.69 -9.18
CA GLU A 184 5.01 2.86 -7.75
C GLU A 184 6.51 2.96 -7.47
N ILE A 185 7.33 2.10 -8.08
CA ILE A 185 8.80 2.15 -8.00
C ILE A 185 9.31 3.51 -8.46
N MET A 186 8.80 4.00 -9.59
CA MET A 186 9.18 5.31 -10.14
C MET A 186 8.67 6.47 -9.28
N ALA A 187 7.50 6.34 -8.66
CA ALA A 187 6.96 7.35 -7.74
C ALA A 187 7.85 7.50 -6.51
N VAL A 188 8.27 6.38 -5.89
CA VAL A 188 9.19 6.39 -4.76
C VAL A 188 10.51 7.08 -5.12
N ARG A 189 11.10 6.74 -6.27
CA ARG A 189 12.34 7.40 -6.73
C ARG A 189 12.15 8.89 -7.00
N LYS A 190 11.12 9.27 -7.76
CA LYS A 190 10.88 10.67 -8.18
C LYS A 190 10.52 11.60 -7.03
N GLN A 191 9.77 11.10 -6.07
CA GLN A 191 9.31 11.89 -4.92
C GLN A 191 10.27 11.81 -3.73
N GLY A 192 11.29 10.92 -3.76
CA GLY A 192 12.22 10.73 -2.66
C GLY A 192 11.56 10.12 -1.42
N LEU A 193 10.57 9.21 -1.60
CA LEU A 193 9.76 8.67 -0.50
C LEU A 193 10.47 7.58 0.31
N GLY A 194 11.60 7.08 -0.15
CA GLY A 194 12.34 5.96 0.42
C GLY A 194 13.21 5.29 -0.61
N ASP A 195 13.00 3.98 -0.84
CA ASP A 195 13.66 3.26 -1.93
C ASP A 195 12.92 1.95 -2.26
N THR A 196 13.29 1.31 -3.38
CA THR A 196 12.86 -0.05 -3.67
C THR A 196 14.04 -1.01 -3.47
N VAL A 197 13.86 -1.97 -2.57
CA VAL A 197 14.78 -3.09 -2.37
C VAL A 197 14.68 -4.04 -3.55
N LEU A 198 15.83 -4.46 -4.09
CA LEU A 198 15.96 -5.48 -5.12
C LEU A 198 16.81 -6.62 -4.58
N LEU A 199 16.22 -7.81 -4.43
CA LEU A 199 16.93 -9.01 -4.00
C LEU A 199 17.41 -9.80 -5.21
N TRP A 200 18.69 -10.17 -5.23
CA TRP A 200 19.31 -10.78 -6.38
C TRP A 200 19.68 -12.26 -6.17
N GLU A 201 19.50 -13.05 -7.22
CA GLU A 201 20.10 -14.37 -7.38
C GLU A 201 20.81 -14.42 -8.73
N GLY A 202 22.15 -14.44 -8.70
CA GLY A 202 22.92 -14.18 -9.91
C GLY A 202 22.62 -12.77 -10.48
N GLU A 203 22.14 -12.72 -11.72
CA GLU A 203 21.72 -11.49 -12.40
C GLU A 203 20.19 -11.31 -12.43
N THR A 204 19.44 -12.15 -11.69
CA THR A 204 17.97 -12.13 -11.70
C THR A 204 17.44 -11.51 -10.43
N VAL A 205 16.43 -10.64 -10.55
CA VAL A 205 15.67 -10.12 -9.42
C VAL A 205 14.69 -11.20 -8.95
N VAL A 206 14.91 -11.75 -7.76
CA VAL A 206 14.09 -12.81 -7.15
C VAL A 206 13.17 -12.29 -6.04
N GLY A 207 13.33 -11.03 -5.65
CA GLY A 207 12.45 -10.35 -4.69
C GLY A 207 12.53 -8.84 -4.86
N LEU A 208 11.44 -8.15 -4.56
CA LEU A 208 11.43 -6.70 -4.48
C LEU A 208 10.55 -6.23 -3.32
N ALA A 209 10.89 -5.06 -2.76
CA ALA A 209 10.03 -4.35 -1.80
C ALA A 209 10.05 -2.85 -2.06
N VAL A 210 8.89 -2.27 -2.32
CA VAL A 210 8.70 -0.82 -2.46
C VAL A 210 8.51 -0.24 -1.07
N CYS A 211 9.47 0.56 -0.61
CA CYS A 211 9.53 1.06 0.77
C CYS A 211 9.39 2.58 0.81
N HIS A 212 8.54 3.08 1.70
CA HIS A 212 8.47 4.45 2.12
C HIS A 212 9.22 4.60 3.45
N CYS A 213 10.00 5.67 3.64
CA CYS A 213 10.82 5.85 4.84
C CYS A 213 10.67 7.27 5.38
N GLY A 214 10.28 7.37 6.64
CA GLY A 214 10.30 8.63 7.39
C GLY A 214 9.12 9.58 7.12
N ALA A 215 9.20 10.74 7.73
CA ALA A 215 8.15 11.75 7.71
C ALA A 215 7.87 12.28 6.28
N GLY A 216 6.62 12.66 6.02
CA GLY A 216 6.16 13.16 4.73
C GLY A 216 5.94 12.06 3.69
N THR A 217 5.97 10.80 4.11
CA THR A 217 5.65 9.62 3.30
C THR A 217 4.46 8.85 3.90
N GLU A 218 4.04 7.74 3.30
CA GLU A 218 3.01 6.88 3.90
C GLU A 218 3.51 6.11 5.15
N ALA A 219 4.80 6.17 5.48
CA ALA A 219 5.41 5.46 6.60
C ALA A 219 5.20 6.14 7.97
N GLY A 220 5.38 7.47 8.04
CA GLY A 220 5.48 8.21 9.29
C GLY A 220 6.94 8.40 9.73
N ARG A 221 7.18 9.03 10.92
CA ARG A 221 8.48 9.60 11.29
C ARG A 221 9.64 8.61 11.33
N ASP A 222 9.44 7.52 12.05
CA ASP A 222 10.55 6.63 12.46
C ASP A 222 10.42 5.23 11.83
N THR A 223 9.63 5.13 10.76
CA THR A 223 9.21 3.86 10.18
C THR A 223 9.66 3.73 8.73
N CYS A 224 10.11 2.53 8.37
CA CYS A 224 10.20 2.04 7.00
C CYS A 224 8.97 1.19 6.71
N TYR A 225 8.05 1.70 5.90
CA TYR A 225 6.84 1.00 5.50
C TYR A 225 7.01 0.30 4.16
N VAL A 226 6.84 -1.01 4.17
CA VAL A 226 6.81 -1.84 2.95
C VAL A 226 5.40 -1.76 2.35
N LYS A 227 5.21 -0.89 1.38
CA LYS A 227 3.94 -0.69 0.68
C LYS A 227 3.52 -1.90 -0.15
N PHE A 228 4.49 -2.50 -0.81
CA PHE A 228 4.38 -3.77 -1.50
C PHE A 228 5.72 -4.51 -1.46
N GLY A 229 5.69 -5.79 -1.18
CA GLY A 229 6.86 -6.66 -1.27
C GLY A 229 6.46 -8.04 -1.76
N ALA A 230 7.30 -8.66 -2.58
CA ALA A 230 7.05 -10.02 -3.06
C ALA A 230 8.35 -10.70 -3.47
N VAL A 231 8.33 -12.02 -3.46
CA VAL A 231 9.42 -12.84 -3.97
C VAL A 231 8.93 -13.82 -5.03
N GLN A 232 9.86 -14.30 -5.85
CA GLN A 232 9.61 -15.33 -6.85
C GLN A 232 9.03 -16.58 -6.18
N SER A 233 7.94 -17.10 -6.74
CA SER A 233 7.31 -18.33 -6.27
C SER A 233 8.18 -19.57 -6.58
N GLY A 234 8.09 -20.59 -5.75
CA GLY A 234 8.83 -21.85 -5.93
C GLY A 234 9.41 -22.37 -4.63
N THR A 235 10.26 -23.40 -4.72
CA THR A 235 10.85 -24.07 -3.55
C THR A 235 11.76 -23.17 -2.70
N SER A 236 12.35 -22.14 -3.30
CA SER A 236 13.21 -21.16 -2.61
C SER A 236 12.45 -19.94 -2.07
N ALA A 237 11.13 -19.84 -2.27
CA ALA A 237 10.35 -18.65 -1.94
C ALA A 237 10.43 -18.27 -0.45
N GLU A 238 10.43 -19.25 0.46
CA GLU A 238 10.57 -19.00 1.90
C GLU A 238 11.93 -18.38 2.23
N ASN A 239 13.01 -18.90 1.65
CA ASN A 239 14.35 -18.34 1.85
C ASN A 239 14.45 -16.92 1.26
N PHE A 240 13.95 -16.72 0.03
CA PHE A 240 13.92 -15.39 -0.58
C PHE A 240 13.11 -14.39 0.24
N PHE A 241 12.02 -14.84 0.85
CA PHE A 241 11.19 -13.98 1.69
C PHE A 241 11.91 -13.54 2.98
N ASP A 242 12.62 -14.46 3.62
CA ASP A 242 13.44 -14.14 4.80
C ASP A 242 14.54 -13.13 4.45
N ARG A 243 15.21 -13.33 3.33
CA ARG A 243 16.25 -12.43 2.79
C ARG A 243 15.65 -11.05 2.47
N LEU A 244 14.45 -11.00 1.86
CA LEU A 244 13.76 -9.76 1.56
C LEU A 244 13.41 -8.97 2.83
N LEU A 245 12.91 -9.66 3.88
CA LEU A 245 12.65 -9.03 5.17
C LEU A 245 13.93 -8.48 5.80
N SER A 246 15.04 -9.23 5.75
CA SER A 246 16.35 -8.76 6.22
C SER A 246 16.81 -7.50 5.47
N ALA A 247 16.68 -7.49 4.15
CA ALA A 247 17.05 -6.34 3.32
C ALA A 247 16.18 -5.10 3.61
N CYS A 248 14.88 -5.29 3.94
CA CYS A 248 14.02 -4.19 4.39
C CYS A 248 14.45 -3.64 5.76
N GLU A 249 14.86 -4.52 6.70
CA GLU A 249 15.38 -4.12 8.01
C GLU A 249 16.71 -3.33 7.85
N GLU A 250 17.57 -3.76 6.93
CA GLU A 250 18.83 -3.10 6.59
C GLU A 250 18.60 -1.71 5.95
N LEU A 251 17.67 -1.63 4.97
CA LEU A 251 17.26 -0.35 4.39
C LEU A 251 16.73 0.59 5.46
N ALA A 252 15.89 0.10 6.38
CA ALA A 252 15.39 0.91 7.50
C ALA A 252 16.52 1.47 8.34
N THR A 253 17.50 0.64 8.73
CA THR A 253 18.68 1.07 9.45
C THR A 253 19.50 2.12 8.69
N MET A 254 19.75 1.90 7.41
CA MET A 254 20.47 2.84 6.53
C MET A 254 19.76 4.20 6.40
N LYS A 255 18.43 4.20 6.47
CA LYS A 255 17.60 5.42 6.42
C LYS A 255 17.37 6.04 7.81
N GLY A 256 17.94 5.48 8.88
CA GLY A 256 17.75 5.97 10.24
C GLY A 256 16.38 5.70 10.85
N MET A 257 15.66 4.71 10.32
CA MET A 257 14.34 4.31 10.84
C MET A 257 14.52 3.31 11.99
N THR A 258 13.65 3.37 12.98
CA THR A 258 13.66 2.45 14.13
C THR A 258 12.82 1.20 13.90
N ASP A 259 11.83 1.29 13.02
CA ASP A 259 10.87 0.23 12.82
C ASP A 259 10.64 -0.08 11.33
N VAL A 260 10.39 -1.35 11.05
CA VAL A 260 9.82 -1.80 9.77
C VAL A 260 8.35 -2.13 9.98
N LEU A 261 7.49 -1.59 9.13
CA LEU A 261 6.05 -1.85 9.08
C LEU A 261 5.71 -2.49 7.75
N ALA A 262 4.99 -3.60 7.75
CA ALA A 262 4.53 -4.27 6.55
C ALA A 262 3.16 -4.90 6.76
N GLY A 263 2.32 -4.87 5.72
CA GLY A 263 1.05 -5.57 5.73
C GLY A 263 1.18 -7.00 5.19
N VAL A 264 0.46 -7.94 5.79
CA VAL A 264 0.36 -9.31 5.29
C VAL A 264 -1.06 -9.83 5.42
N ASN A 265 -1.59 -10.41 4.34
CA ASN A 265 -2.89 -11.05 4.36
C ASN A 265 -2.76 -12.48 4.91
N SER A 266 -3.67 -12.90 5.81
CA SER A 266 -3.63 -14.24 6.42
C SER A 266 -3.87 -15.39 5.42
N ALA A 267 -4.38 -15.10 4.22
CA ALA A 267 -4.41 -16.08 3.12
C ALA A 267 -2.99 -16.44 2.64
N CYS A 268 -2.02 -15.53 2.71
CA CYS A 268 -0.60 -15.79 2.49
C CYS A 268 0.00 -16.44 3.75
N HIS A 269 -0.53 -17.60 4.13
CA HIS A 269 -0.29 -18.22 5.43
C HIS A 269 1.20 -18.40 5.76
N ASN A 270 1.99 -18.84 4.79
CA ASN A 270 3.42 -19.04 5.00
C ASN A 270 4.16 -17.72 5.24
N ALA A 271 3.85 -16.65 4.49
CA ALA A 271 4.42 -15.33 4.71
C ALA A 271 4.06 -14.80 6.10
N TYR A 272 2.79 -14.91 6.51
CA TYR A 272 2.31 -14.49 7.82
C TYR A 272 3.05 -15.22 8.96
N ARG A 273 3.19 -16.55 8.88
CA ARG A 273 3.94 -17.35 9.86
C ARG A 273 5.42 -16.93 9.94
N ARG A 274 6.05 -16.69 8.78
CA ARG A 274 7.47 -16.25 8.76
C ARG A 274 7.64 -14.89 9.43
N MET A 275 6.75 -13.93 9.19
CA MET A 275 6.80 -12.63 9.87
C MET A 275 6.72 -12.79 11.38
N ILE A 276 5.78 -13.60 11.89
CA ILE A 276 5.68 -13.90 13.33
C ILE A 276 6.99 -14.51 13.85
N ALA A 277 7.51 -15.53 13.16
CA ALA A 277 8.76 -16.20 13.56
C ALA A 277 9.97 -15.25 13.56
N ARG A 278 9.97 -14.22 12.72
CA ARG A 278 10.99 -13.18 12.67
C ARG A 278 10.77 -12.03 13.68
N GLY A 279 9.76 -12.12 14.52
CA GLY A 279 9.49 -11.18 15.60
C GLY A 279 8.61 -9.99 15.24
N PHE A 280 7.99 -9.98 14.06
CA PHE A 280 6.96 -8.99 13.76
C PHE A 280 5.74 -9.18 14.66
N ARG A 281 5.11 -8.08 15.08
CA ARG A 281 3.91 -8.04 15.91
C ARG A 281 2.80 -7.31 15.18
N ALA A 282 1.57 -7.80 15.31
CA ALA A 282 0.41 -7.15 14.71
C ALA A 282 0.00 -5.91 15.52
N ASP A 283 -0.06 -4.76 14.87
CA ASP A 283 -0.49 -3.48 15.46
C ASP A 283 -1.96 -3.21 15.12
N VAL A 284 -2.35 -3.46 13.87
CA VAL A 284 -3.69 -3.20 13.36
C VAL A 284 -4.12 -4.37 12.49
N GLN A 285 -5.42 -4.68 12.54
CA GLN A 285 -6.04 -5.65 11.65
C GLN A 285 -7.23 -5.05 10.92
N GLY A 286 -7.41 -5.46 9.70
CA GLY A 286 -8.57 -5.15 8.89
C GLY A 286 -8.94 -6.31 7.99
N VAL A 287 -9.83 -6.10 7.07
CA VAL A 287 -10.25 -7.11 6.09
C VAL A 287 -9.94 -6.65 4.68
N LEU A 288 -9.33 -7.55 3.91
CA LEU A 288 -9.22 -7.41 2.46
C LEU A 288 -10.60 -7.62 1.85
N MET A 289 -11.03 -6.72 0.99
CA MET A 289 -12.21 -6.95 0.15
C MET A 289 -11.82 -6.89 -1.31
N LEU A 290 -12.34 -7.82 -2.12
CA LEU A 290 -12.03 -7.93 -3.55
C LEU A 290 -13.31 -7.89 -4.42
N ARG A 291 -13.16 -7.29 -5.59
CA ARG A 291 -14.13 -7.29 -6.69
C ARG A 291 -13.42 -7.74 -7.99
N PRO A 292 -13.91 -8.83 -8.66
CA PRO A 292 -14.86 -9.83 -8.17
C PRO A 292 -14.32 -10.64 -6.98
N ASN A 293 -15.17 -11.47 -6.35
CA ASN A 293 -14.82 -12.27 -5.19
C ASN A 293 -13.98 -13.51 -5.55
N GLU A 294 -12.77 -13.26 -5.99
CA GLU A 294 -11.80 -14.28 -6.39
C GLU A 294 -10.40 -13.91 -5.88
N PRO A 295 -9.53 -14.89 -5.59
CA PRO A 295 -8.16 -14.61 -5.15
C PRO A 295 -7.37 -13.81 -6.19
N ALA A 296 -6.54 -12.87 -5.71
CA ALA A 296 -5.48 -12.24 -6.48
C ALA A 296 -4.13 -12.86 -6.07
N PHE A 297 -3.28 -12.10 -5.44
CA PHE A 297 -2.03 -12.58 -4.83
C PHE A 297 -2.23 -13.02 -3.35
N ASP A 298 -3.46 -12.97 -2.82
CA ASP A 298 -3.87 -13.45 -1.50
C ASP A 298 -4.08 -14.98 -1.53
N ARG A 299 -2.98 -15.74 -1.63
CA ARG A 299 -2.95 -17.21 -1.77
C ARG A 299 -1.92 -17.84 -0.84
N PRO A 300 -2.15 -19.09 -0.38
CA PRO A 300 -1.27 -19.75 0.60
C PRO A 300 0.19 -19.90 0.15
N ASP A 301 0.40 -20.09 -1.14
CA ASP A 301 1.71 -20.32 -1.77
C ASP A 301 2.44 -19.02 -2.15
N ARG A 302 1.86 -17.85 -1.84
CA ARG A 302 2.44 -16.56 -2.16
C ARG A 302 3.11 -15.94 -0.93
N TYR A 303 4.31 -15.40 -1.13
CA TYR A 303 5.04 -14.63 -0.14
C TYR A 303 4.96 -13.15 -0.55
N VAL A 304 3.88 -12.50 -0.10
CA VAL A 304 3.55 -11.11 -0.46
C VAL A 304 3.31 -10.29 0.80
N LEU A 305 3.90 -9.11 0.82
CA LEU A 305 3.67 -8.03 1.78
C LEU A 305 2.81 -6.98 1.08
N CYS A 306 1.58 -6.79 1.53
CA CYS A 306 0.68 -5.77 1.01
C CYS A 306 -0.54 -5.65 1.93
N ASP A 307 -0.94 -4.42 2.25
CA ASP A 307 -2.15 -4.16 3.05
C ASP A 307 -3.24 -3.40 2.28
N LEU A 308 -2.92 -2.81 1.14
CA LEU A 308 -3.84 -2.00 0.31
C LEU A 308 -4.46 -0.79 1.05
N ARG A 309 -3.81 -0.29 2.10
CA ARG A 309 -4.31 0.89 2.83
C ARG A 309 -4.02 2.20 2.10
#